data_b6ae6a271a84b8125a199d7dd389c949
#
_entry.id   b6ae6a271a84b8125a199d7dd389c949
#
_cell.length_a   1.000
_cell.length_b   1.000
_cell.length_c   1.000
_cell.angle_alpha   90.00
_cell.angle_beta   90.00
_cell.angle_gamma   90.00
#
_symmetry.space_group_name_H-M   'P 1'
#
loop_
_entity.id
_entity.type
_entity.pdbx_description
1 polymer ?
#
loop_
_entity_poly.entity_id
_entity_poly.type
_entity_poly.pdbx_seq_one_letter_code
_entity_poly.pdbx_strand_id
1 'polypeptide(L)'
;MEFSEEELQEVTGDYLQSDYFSPEEKAAMRWAEVMTEKQYQASPGNPPQHHDALDELKKYYDDGQVVELSFVSGFFNFWNRFTDILEIDIEQGALMASFSKSAGIDGDDFTAFMRDCWWNEGKDVPQQAER
;
A
#
# COMPACT_ATOMS: atom_id res chain seq x y z
N MET A 1 -5.24 -5.97 15.08
CA MET A 1 -3.80 -5.94 15.43
C MET A 1 -3.55 -4.52 15.90
N GLU A 2 -3.22 -4.32 17.16
CA GLU A 2 -2.89 -3.01 17.71
C GLU A 2 -1.35 -2.93 17.74
N PHE A 3 -0.81 -1.86 17.17
CA PHE A 3 0.62 -1.58 17.31
C PHE A 3 0.91 -1.04 18.71
N SER A 4 2.01 -1.46 19.30
CA SER A 4 2.49 -0.89 20.57
C SER A 4 2.98 0.55 20.36
N GLU A 5 3.03 1.35 21.44
CA GLU A 5 3.59 2.69 21.36
C GLU A 5 5.06 2.68 20.94
N GLU A 6 5.81 1.63 21.31
CA GLU A 6 7.20 1.44 20.93
C GLU A 6 7.33 1.19 19.41
N GLU A 7 6.48 0.33 18.83
CA GLU A 7 6.44 0.10 17.39
C GLU A 7 6.13 1.38 16.59
N LEU A 8 5.19 2.18 17.06
CA LEU A 8 4.85 3.45 16.44
C LEU A 8 6.01 4.46 16.49
N GLN A 9 6.75 4.52 17.60
CA GLN A 9 7.93 5.38 17.72
C GLN A 9 9.05 4.94 16.77
N GLU A 10 9.28 3.64 16.63
CA GLU A 10 10.29 3.09 15.71
C GLU A 10 9.93 3.37 14.25
N VAL A 11 8.65 3.22 13.85
CA VAL A 11 8.19 3.52 12.48
C VAL A 11 8.35 5.00 12.13
N THR A 12 8.09 5.90 13.08
CA THR A 12 8.18 7.35 12.86
C THR A 12 9.59 7.91 13.08
N GLY A 13 10.49 7.10 13.63
CA GLY A 13 11.91 7.41 13.84
C GLY A 13 12.80 7.08 12.65
N ASP A 14 14.06 6.78 12.94
CA ASP A 14 15.00 6.26 11.94
C ASP A 14 14.86 4.74 11.79
N TYR A 15 13.78 4.30 11.16
CA TYR A 15 13.46 2.89 10.97
C TYR A 15 14.56 2.13 10.21
N LEU A 16 15.34 2.81 9.37
CA LEU A 16 16.43 2.19 8.62
C LEU A 16 17.56 1.70 9.55
N GLN A 17 17.79 2.39 10.67
CA GLN A 17 18.81 2.01 11.66
C GLN A 17 18.24 1.16 12.80
N SER A 18 16.92 1.05 12.91
CA SER A 18 16.28 0.27 13.97
C SER A 18 16.57 -1.23 13.82
N ASP A 19 16.88 -1.92 14.92
CA ASP A 19 16.98 -3.39 14.95
C ASP A 19 15.62 -4.08 15.06
N TYR A 20 14.55 -3.29 15.18
CA TYR A 20 13.18 -3.79 15.36
C TYR A 20 12.61 -4.39 14.06
N PHE A 21 12.94 -3.80 12.91
CA PHE A 21 12.44 -4.22 11.61
C PHE A 21 13.44 -5.08 10.85
N SER A 22 12.93 -6.11 10.20
CA SER A 22 13.71 -6.93 9.26
C SER A 22 14.15 -6.10 8.03
N PRO A 23 15.18 -6.53 7.31
CA PRO A 23 15.58 -5.89 6.07
C PRO A 23 14.47 -5.83 5.01
N GLU A 24 13.60 -6.85 4.98
CA GLU A 24 12.44 -6.94 4.11
C GLU A 24 11.41 -5.84 4.44
N GLU A 25 11.06 -5.69 5.73
CA GLU A 25 10.14 -4.64 6.19
C GLU A 25 10.69 -3.25 5.93
N LYS A 26 11.98 -3.03 6.18
CA LYS A 26 12.65 -1.76 5.87
C LYS A 26 12.59 -1.40 4.39
N ALA A 27 12.76 -2.38 3.50
CA ALA A 27 12.64 -2.18 2.06
C ALA A 27 11.21 -1.76 1.66
N ALA A 28 10.19 -2.39 2.25
CA ALA A 28 8.79 -2.02 2.02
C ALA A 28 8.46 -0.62 2.56
N MET A 29 8.94 -0.28 3.76
CA MET A 29 8.77 1.05 4.36
C MET A 29 9.45 2.14 3.52
N ARG A 30 10.68 1.87 3.04
CA ARG A 30 11.41 2.79 2.16
C ARG A 30 10.67 3.02 0.84
N TRP A 31 10.09 1.97 0.27
CA TRP A 31 9.28 2.10 -0.94
C TRP A 31 8.05 2.98 -0.72
N ALA A 32 7.32 2.77 0.38
CA ALA A 32 6.18 3.60 0.75
C ALA A 32 6.56 5.07 0.97
N GLU A 33 7.69 5.35 1.61
CA GLU A 33 8.25 6.69 1.81
C GLU A 33 8.55 7.38 0.48
N VAL A 34 9.26 6.70 -0.43
CA VAL A 34 9.60 7.22 -1.78
C VAL A 34 8.34 7.60 -2.56
N MET A 35 7.27 6.79 -2.46
CA MET A 35 6.00 7.08 -3.10
C MET A 35 5.28 8.27 -2.44
N THR A 36 5.26 8.33 -1.13
CA THR A 36 4.55 9.35 -0.35
C THR A 36 5.19 10.73 -0.51
N GLU A 37 6.49 10.80 -0.42
CA GLU A 37 7.27 12.02 -0.54
C GLU A 37 7.59 12.42 -1.98
N LYS A 38 7.14 11.61 -2.95
CA LYS A 38 7.38 11.82 -4.38
C LYS A 38 8.87 11.90 -4.75
N GLN A 39 9.70 11.13 -4.04
CA GLN A 39 11.15 11.08 -4.29
C GLN A 39 11.51 10.48 -5.66
N TYR A 40 10.52 10.05 -6.42
CA TYR A 40 10.65 9.68 -7.84
C TYR A 40 10.74 10.90 -8.77
N GLN A 41 10.47 12.10 -8.27
CA GLN A 41 10.59 13.33 -9.04
C GLN A 41 11.98 13.94 -8.82
N ALA A 42 12.68 14.21 -9.92
CA ALA A 42 13.94 14.94 -9.85
C ALA A 42 13.71 16.40 -9.47
N SER A 43 14.55 16.93 -8.61
CA SER A 43 14.63 18.35 -8.29
C SER A 43 16.08 18.84 -8.32
N PRO A 44 16.34 20.16 -8.44
CA PRO A 44 17.70 20.67 -8.46
C PRO A 44 18.52 20.19 -7.25
N GLY A 45 19.60 19.45 -7.52
CA GLY A 45 20.46 18.88 -6.47
C GLY A 45 19.98 17.59 -5.83
N ASN A 46 18.80 17.08 -6.21
CA ASN A 46 18.24 15.85 -5.66
C ASN A 46 17.75 14.93 -6.80
N PRO A 47 18.53 13.91 -7.20
CA PRO A 47 18.14 12.97 -8.23
C PRO A 47 16.99 12.07 -7.76
N PRO A 48 16.26 11.43 -8.70
CA PRO A 48 15.23 10.47 -8.35
C PRO A 48 15.79 9.30 -7.53
N GLN A 49 15.15 8.95 -6.45
CA GLN A 49 15.61 7.88 -5.53
C GLN A 49 14.84 6.55 -5.69
N HIS A 50 13.84 6.52 -6.55
CA HIS A 50 12.98 5.34 -6.70
C HIS A 50 13.69 4.13 -7.30
N HIS A 51 14.75 4.31 -8.11
CA HIS A 51 15.49 3.20 -8.69
C HIS A 51 16.18 2.38 -7.60
N ASP A 52 16.93 3.02 -6.70
CA ASP A 52 17.64 2.34 -5.61
C ASP A 52 16.65 1.66 -4.65
N ALA A 53 15.55 2.34 -4.33
CA ALA A 53 14.50 1.78 -3.47
C ALA A 53 13.80 0.57 -4.13
N LEU A 54 13.54 0.61 -5.44
CA LEU A 54 12.96 -0.49 -6.18
C LEU A 54 13.93 -1.68 -6.27
N ASP A 55 15.20 -1.42 -6.52
CA ASP A 55 16.23 -2.47 -6.59
C ASP A 55 16.40 -3.17 -5.23
N GLU A 56 16.31 -2.41 -4.13
CA GLU A 56 16.31 -2.98 -2.78
C GLU A 56 15.06 -3.82 -2.52
N LEU A 57 13.88 -3.29 -2.86
CA LEU A 57 12.59 -3.97 -2.67
C LEU A 57 12.56 -5.31 -3.42
N LYS A 58 13.04 -5.35 -4.66
CA LYS A 58 13.07 -6.56 -5.51
C LYS A 58 14.00 -7.67 -5.02
N LYS A 59 14.80 -7.42 -3.98
CA LYS A 59 15.57 -8.51 -3.32
C LYS A 59 14.66 -9.42 -2.49
N TYR A 60 13.51 -8.91 -2.05
CA TYR A 60 12.62 -9.57 -1.09
C TYR A 60 11.24 -9.86 -1.68
N TYR A 61 10.79 -9.10 -2.67
CA TYR A 61 9.45 -9.15 -3.22
C TYR A 61 9.48 -9.40 -4.73
N ASP A 62 8.57 -10.23 -5.21
CA ASP A 62 8.37 -10.44 -6.64
C ASP A 62 7.62 -9.24 -7.29
N ASP A 63 7.56 -9.23 -8.62
CA ASP A 63 6.95 -8.12 -9.36
C ASP A 63 5.45 -7.92 -9.04
N GLY A 64 4.72 -9.01 -8.73
CA GLY A 64 3.31 -8.94 -8.31
C GLY A 64 3.17 -8.27 -6.95
N GLN A 65 3.99 -8.70 -5.99
CA GLN A 65 4.03 -8.13 -4.63
C GLN A 65 4.46 -6.65 -4.64
N VAL A 66 5.41 -6.28 -5.51
CA VAL A 66 5.81 -4.87 -5.69
C VAL A 66 4.64 -4.02 -6.18
N VAL A 67 3.84 -4.55 -7.12
CA VAL A 67 2.63 -3.86 -7.60
C VAL A 67 1.58 -3.74 -6.49
N GLU A 68 1.35 -4.78 -5.70
CA GLU A 68 0.43 -4.75 -4.56
C GLU A 68 0.86 -3.73 -3.49
N LEU A 69 2.12 -3.72 -3.09
CA LEU A 69 2.67 -2.74 -2.15
C LEU A 69 2.52 -1.31 -2.68
N SER A 70 2.79 -1.11 -3.97
CA SER A 70 2.64 0.19 -4.62
C SER A 70 1.17 0.64 -4.63
N PHE A 71 0.25 -0.27 -4.92
CA PHE A 71 -1.18 0.00 -4.89
C PHE A 71 -1.66 0.39 -3.49
N VAL A 72 -1.28 -0.39 -2.47
CA VAL A 72 -1.64 -0.11 -1.06
C VAL A 72 -1.11 1.25 -0.62
N SER A 73 0.18 1.54 -0.89
CA SER A 73 0.79 2.84 -0.57
C SER A 73 0.09 3.99 -1.29
N GLY A 74 -0.23 3.83 -2.57
CA GLY A 74 -0.96 4.81 -3.37
C GLY A 74 -2.38 5.04 -2.86
N PHE A 75 -3.07 3.97 -2.46
CA PHE A 75 -4.41 4.04 -1.88
C PHE A 75 -4.43 4.85 -0.58
N PHE A 76 -3.51 4.56 0.36
CA PHE A 76 -3.43 5.33 1.61
C PHE A 76 -3.04 6.80 1.38
N ASN A 77 -2.16 7.07 0.42
CA ASN A 77 -1.84 8.43 0.02
C ASN A 77 -3.05 9.20 -0.54
N PHE A 78 -3.88 8.52 -1.34
CA PHE A 78 -5.15 9.08 -1.82
C PHE A 78 -6.12 9.30 -0.66
N TRP A 79 -6.30 8.27 0.18
CA TRP A 79 -7.24 8.30 1.29
C TRP A 79 -6.93 9.42 2.28
N ASN A 80 -5.68 9.56 2.70
CA ASN A 80 -5.26 10.64 3.59
C ASN A 80 -5.59 12.01 3.01
N ARG A 81 -5.24 12.27 1.74
CA ARG A 81 -5.56 13.54 1.09
C ARG A 81 -7.06 13.78 0.96
N PHE A 82 -7.82 12.74 0.69
CA PHE A 82 -9.27 12.81 0.58
C PHE A 82 -9.92 13.17 1.92
N THR A 83 -9.51 12.52 2.99
CA THR A 83 -10.03 12.78 4.32
C THR A 83 -9.59 14.13 4.86
N ASP A 84 -8.34 14.52 4.64
CA ASP A 84 -7.80 15.81 5.07
C ASP A 84 -8.54 16.98 4.41
N ILE A 85 -8.71 16.95 3.08
CA ILE A 85 -9.35 18.08 2.36
C ILE A 85 -10.85 18.20 2.67
N LEU A 86 -11.49 17.10 3.04
CA LEU A 86 -12.91 17.07 3.42
C LEU A 86 -13.12 17.22 4.92
N GLU A 87 -12.04 17.41 5.69
CA GLU A 87 -12.07 17.51 7.15
C GLU A 87 -12.83 16.35 7.81
N ILE A 88 -12.67 15.14 7.24
CA ILE A 88 -13.29 13.93 7.77
C ILE A 88 -12.44 13.43 8.95
N ASP A 89 -13.02 13.50 10.15
CA ASP A 89 -12.37 12.98 11.36
C ASP A 89 -12.32 11.45 11.33
N ILE A 90 -11.10 10.91 11.22
CA ILE A 90 -10.84 9.47 11.11
C ILE A 90 -10.74 8.82 12.50
N GLU A 91 -10.53 9.59 13.55
CA GLU A 91 -10.23 9.08 14.89
C GLU A 91 -11.43 8.45 15.61
N GLN A 92 -12.62 8.53 15.05
CA GLN A 92 -13.74 7.77 15.56
C GLN A 92 -13.66 6.34 15.05
N GLY A 93 -13.01 5.46 15.80
CA GLY A 93 -12.87 4.03 15.48
C GLY A 93 -14.19 3.30 15.13
N ALA A 94 -15.35 3.89 15.51
CA ALA A 94 -16.67 3.49 15.05
C ALA A 94 -16.90 3.70 13.55
N LEU A 95 -16.27 4.69 12.93
CA LEU A 95 -16.41 4.99 11.50
C LEU A 95 -15.60 4.02 10.65
N MET A 96 -14.38 3.69 11.04
CA MET A 96 -13.58 2.64 10.38
C MET A 96 -14.20 1.25 10.55
N ALA A 97 -14.74 0.95 11.74
CA ALA A 97 -15.45 -0.29 11.99
C ALA A 97 -16.79 -0.37 11.22
N SER A 98 -17.48 0.76 11.01
CA SER A 98 -18.68 0.79 10.18
C SER A 98 -18.37 0.79 8.69
N PHE A 99 -17.25 1.39 8.27
CA PHE A 99 -16.76 1.33 6.89
C PHE A 99 -16.33 -0.10 6.53
N SER A 100 -15.57 -0.77 7.38
CA SER A 100 -15.22 -2.18 7.16
C SER A 100 -16.43 -3.12 7.20
N LYS A 101 -17.49 -2.78 7.95
CA LYS A 101 -18.77 -3.51 7.97
C LYS A 101 -19.68 -3.14 6.81
N SER A 102 -19.69 -1.88 6.36
CA SER A 102 -20.51 -1.44 5.21
C SER A 102 -19.82 -1.72 3.88
N ALA A 103 -18.50 -1.72 3.85
CA ALA A 103 -17.69 -2.26 2.78
C ALA A 103 -17.55 -3.78 2.91
N GLY A 104 -18.56 -4.49 3.43
CA GLY A 104 -18.59 -5.95 3.44
C GLY A 104 -18.40 -6.55 2.04
N ILE A 105 -17.34 -6.13 1.40
CA ILE A 105 -16.83 -6.67 0.15
C ILE A 105 -16.19 -7.98 0.57
N ASP A 106 -16.97 -9.03 0.50
CA ASP A 106 -16.43 -10.37 0.41
C ASP A 106 -15.41 -10.36 -0.73
N GLY A 107 -14.17 -10.82 -0.46
CA GLY A 107 -13.12 -10.87 -1.46
C GLY A 107 -13.56 -11.65 -2.73
N ASP A 108 -14.42 -12.65 -2.56
CA ASP A 108 -14.99 -13.42 -3.66
C ASP A 108 -15.99 -12.59 -4.46
N ASP A 109 -16.86 -11.82 -3.81
CA ASP A 109 -17.80 -10.90 -4.46
C ASP A 109 -17.08 -9.78 -5.21
N PHE A 110 -15.99 -9.23 -4.62
CA PHE A 110 -15.16 -8.22 -5.29
C PHE A 110 -14.45 -8.82 -6.51
N THR A 111 -13.93 -10.02 -6.38
CA THR A 111 -13.26 -10.72 -7.49
C THR A 111 -14.24 -11.04 -8.62
N ALA A 112 -15.48 -11.46 -8.30
CA ALA A 112 -16.54 -11.68 -9.26
C ALA A 112 -16.92 -10.38 -9.97
N PHE A 113 -17.14 -9.30 -9.22
CA PHE A 113 -17.40 -7.97 -9.77
C PHE A 113 -16.29 -7.51 -10.71
N MET A 114 -15.03 -7.65 -10.32
CA MET A 114 -13.88 -7.24 -11.16
C MET A 114 -13.77 -8.07 -12.45
N ARG A 115 -14.17 -9.34 -12.43
CA ARG A 115 -14.22 -10.20 -13.65
C ARG A 115 -15.30 -9.75 -14.61
N ASP A 116 -16.45 -9.31 -14.10
CA ASP A 116 -17.60 -8.87 -14.92
C ASP A 116 -17.49 -7.40 -15.35
N CYS A 117 -16.43 -6.70 -14.97
CA CYS A 117 -16.24 -5.32 -15.40
C CYS A 117 -16.00 -5.20 -16.90
N TRP A 118 -16.56 -4.14 -17.51
CA TRP A 118 -16.54 -3.85 -18.94
C TRP A 118 -15.16 -3.93 -19.61
N TRP A 119 -14.06 -3.63 -18.89
CA TRP A 119 -12.69 -3.75 -19.42
C TRP A 119 -12.21 -5.18 -19.61
N ASN A 120 -12.96 -6.16 -19.10
CA ASN A 120 -12.72 -7.59 -19.31
C ASN A 120 -13.61 -8.19 -20.40
N GLU A 121 -14.55 -7.42 -20.96
CA GLU A 121 -15.39 -7.88 -22.07
C GLU A 121 -14.52 -8.27 -23.27
N GLY A 122 -14.66 -9.51 -23.70
CA GLY A 122 -13.92 -10.06 -24.84
C GLY A 122 -12.58 -10.71 -24.52
N LYS A 123 -12.21 -10.84 -23.25
CA LYS A 123 -11.06 -11.66 -22.83
C LYS A 123 -11.57 -13.04 -22.38
N ASP A 124 -11.21 -14.07 -23.12
CA ASP A 124 -11.39 -15.46 -22.68
C ASP A 124 -10.52 -15.68 -21.42
N VAL A 125 -11.14 -15.61 -20.24
CA VAL A 125 -10.46 -15.96 -19.00
C VAL A 125 -10.35 -17.49 -18.97
N PRO A 126 -9.13 -18.07 -18.90
CA PRO A 126 -8.99 -19.51 -18.77
C PRO A 126 -9.72 -19.99 -17.52
N GLN A 127 -10.71 -20.86 -17.65
CA GLN A 127 -11.32 -21.53 -16.52
C GLN A 127 -10.22 -22.28 -15.78
N GLN A 128 -9.95 -21.88 -14.53
CA GLN A 128 -9.06 -22.66 -13.68
C GLN A 128 -9.71 -24.03 -13.50
N ALA A 129 -9.00 -25.05 -13.97
CA ALA A 129 -9.39 -26.44 -13.78
C ALA A 129 -9.54 -26.69 -12.26
N GLU A 130 -10.72 -27.15 -11.88
CA GLU A 130 -11.00 -27.66 -10.54
C GLU A 130 -9.92 -28.69 -10.14
N ARG A 131 -9.27 -28.43 -9.01
CA ARG A 131 -8.42 -29.39 -8.34
C ARG A 131 -9.04 -29.84 -7.05
#